data_beda6c89a4f976fcebb5953d52514bcb
#
_entry.id   beda6c89a4f976fcebb5953d52514bcb
#
_cell.length_a   1.000
_cell.length_b   1.000
_cell.length_c   1.000
_cell.angle_alpha   90.00
_cell.angle_beta   90.00
_cell.angle_gamma   90.00
#
_symmetry.space_group_name_H-M   'P 1'
#
loop_
_entity.id
_entity.type
_entity.pdbx_description
1 polymer ?
#
loop_
_entity_poly.entity_id
_entity_poly.type
_entity_poly.pdbx_seq_one_letter_code
_entity_poly.pdbx_strand_id
1 'polypeptide(L)'
;MSDNINQLANQQDNQKTVQSLPQPLTHNDIRNFVPSDNCLDGKTILVTGAGDGIGRVAALTYARYGATVLLLGRTSSKLEYVYDEIESLGGKQPAMLPMNLEGATYAEMQQLEGLINKEVGQLDGILHNAGMLGQLTPLEMYDVDTFAQVMKVNFTSTFMLTQALLPLLKDAENGSVIFTSSTVGTHPRAFWGAYALSKQAVEGMSDIFTQETQNTTNLRFNCVNPGGTRTNMRAHAYPGESPMSLKTPEDIMAGYVCLMSDASIGVRGQVVELQPKD
;
A
#
# COMPACT_ATOMS: atom_id res chain seq x y z
N MET A 1 54.57 -2.33 52.36
CA MET A 1 53.14 -2.70 52.13
C MET A 1 52.36 -1.45 51.78
N SER A 2 52.63 -0.82 50.68
CA SER A 2 51.95 0.45 50.27
C SER A 2 52.24 0.78 48.82
N ASP A 3 52.05 -0.19 47.91
CA ASP A 3 52.25 0.06 46.46
C ASP A 3 51.28 -0.72 45.56
N ASN A 4 49.99 -0.88 45.97
CA ASN A 4 49.03 -1.65 45.15
C ASN A 4 47.63 -1.04 45.07
N ILE A 5 47.45 0.28 45.21
CA ILE A 5 46.13 0.93 45.16
C ILE A 5 45.95 1.89 43.94
N ASN A 6 46.99 2.10 43.13
CA ASN A 6 46.94 3.09 42.03
C ASN A 6 46.87 2.50 40.60
N GLN A 7 46.43 1.26 40.41
CA GLN A 7 46.27 0.67 39.05
C GLN A 7 44.83 0.37 38.62
N LEU A 8 43.80 0.84 39.32
CA LEU A 8 42.40 0.61 38.99
C LEU A 8 41.62 1.85 38.51
N ALA A 9 42.29 2.93 38.16
CA ALA A 9 41.69 4.20 37.76
C ALA A 9 41.90 4.56 36.28
N ASN A 10 41.96 3.60 35.36
CA ASN A 10 41.97 3.88 33.90
C ASN A 10 41.15 2.84 33.12
N GLN A 11 39.91 2.64 33.53
CA GLN A 11 38.91 2.09 32.61
C GLN A 11 38.26 3.28 31.92
N GLN A 12 38.76 3.57 30.73
CA GLN A 12 38.19 4.53 29.81
C GLN A 12 36.73 4.13 29.51
N ASP A 13 35.85 5.09 29.79
CA ASP A 13 34.46 5.15 29.38
C ASP A 13 34.30 4.85 27.88
N ASN A 14 34.08 3.60 27.53
CA ASN A 14 33.58 3.21 26.24
C ASN A 14 32.07 3.49 26.24
N GLN A 15 31.68 4.76 26.31
CA GLN A 15 30.35 5.18 25.93
C GLN A 15 30.18 4.88 24.43
N LYS A 16 29.70 3.66 24.11
CA LYS A 16 29.08 3.41 22.82
C LYS A 16 28.01 4.46 22.68
N THR A 17 28.25 5.41 21.80
CA THR A 17 27.22 6.35 21.33
C THR A 17 26.07 5.49 20.80
N VAL A 18 25.01 5.36 21.57
CA VAL A 18 23.75 4.79 21.10
C VAL A 18 23.29 5.75 20.01
N GLN A 19 23.55 5.40 18.75
CA GLN A 19 22.93 6.12 17.65
C GLN A 19 21.44 6.04 17.88
N SER A 20 20.83 7.18 18.17
CA SER A 20 19.38 7.30 18.27
C SER A 20 18.81 6.81 16.96
N LEU A 21 17.96 5.79 17.00
CA LEU A 21 17.20 5.37 15.83
C LEU A 21 16.53 6.60 15.23
N PRO A 22 16.55 6.77 13.91
CA PRO A 22 15.89 7.90 13.28
C PRO A 22 14.44 7.93 13.73
N GLN A 23 13.96 9.13 14.12
CA GLN A 23 12.56 9.30 14.52
C GLN A 23 11.66 8.87 13.37
N PRO A 24 10.58 8.14 13.64
CA PRO A 24 9.65 7.74 12.60
C PRO A 24 9.07 8.98 11.90
N LEU A 25 8.94 8.92 10.57
CA LEU A 25 8.38 10.00 9.78
C LEU A 25 6.98 10.38 10.26
N THR A 26 6.71 11.67 10.34
CA THR A 26 5.36 12.17 10.57
C THR A 26 4.50 12.02 9.31
N HIS A 27 3.17 12.08 9.44
CA HIS A 27 2.29 12.11 8.28
C HIS A 27 2.60 13.29 7.33
N ASN A 28 3.09 14.41 7.88
CA ASN A 28 3.48 15.55 7.06
C ASN A 28 4.74 15.27 6.24
N ASP A 29 5.72 14.59 6.83
CA ASP A 29 6.93 14.17 6.11
C ASP A 29 6.59 13.19 4.98
N ILE A 30 5.68 12.25 5.23
CA ILE A 30 5.21 11.28 4.23
C ILE A 30 4.50 11.98 3.07
N ARG A 31 3.59 12.92 3.36
CA ARG A 31 2.84 13.66 2.32
C ARG A 31 3.73 14.51 1.43
N ASN A 32 4.75 15.13 2.01
CA ASN A 32 5.65 16.05 1.34
C ASN A 32 7.00 15.40 1.00
N PHE A 33 7.05 14.08 0.98
CA PHE A 33 8.25 13.35 0.63
C PHE A 33 8.75 13.74 -0.77
N VAL A 34 10.04 13.98 -0.88
CA VAL A 34 10.70 14.22 -2.15
C VAL A 34 11.52 12.99 -2.49
N PRO A 35 11.03 12.14 -3.39
CA PRO A 35 11.74 10.93 -3.78
C PRO A 35 13.08 11.25 -4.43
N SER A 36 14.14 10.55 -4.04
CA SER A 36 15.37 10.54 -4.83
C SER A 36 15.19 9.68 -6.09
N ASP A 37 15.97 9.99 -7.11
CA ASP A 37 15.99 9.17 -8.32
C ASP A 37 16.28 7.70 -7.96
N ASN A 38 15.55 6.80 -8.59
CA ASN A 38 15.69 5.36 -8.40
C ASN A 38 15.51 4.84 -6.96
N CYS A 39 14.77 5.56 -6.10
CA CYS A 39 14.55 5.14 -4.70
C CYS A 39 13.80 3.81 -4.54
N LEU A 40 13.27 3.25 -5.62
CA LEU A 40 12.63 1.93 -5.68
C LEU A 40 13.41 0.94 -6.57
N ASP A 41 14.66 1.27 -6.93
CA ASP A 41 15.47 0.36 -7.74
C ASP A 41 15.68 -0.98 -7.02
N GLY A 42 15.64 -2.06 -7.79
CA GLY A 42 15.74 -3.42 -7.26
C GLY A 42 14.47 -3.95 -6.59
N LYS A 43 13.41 -3.14 -6.40
CA LYS A 43 12.16 -3.60 -5.77
C LYS A 43 11.18 -4.15 -6.81
N THR A 44 10.50 -5.22 -6.44
CA THR A 44 9.33 -5.77 -7.16
C THR A 44 8.07 -5.42 -6.39
N ILE A 45 7.12 -4.74 -7.04
CA ILE A 45 5.92 -4.19 -6.41
C ILE A 45 4.67 -4.64 -7.15
N LEU A 46 3.76 -5.31 -6.45
CA LEU A 46 2.44 -5.67 -6.96
C LEU A 46 1.45 -4.51 -6.74
N VAL A 47 0.76 -4.10 -7.78
CA VAL A 47 -0.30 -3.08 -7.69
C VAL A 47 -1.64 -3.69 -8.09
N THR A 48 -2.61 -3.73 -7.18
CA THR A 48 -3.97 -4.16 -7.51
C THR A 48 -4.81 -2.98 -8.02
N GLY A 49 -5.68 -3.24 -9.00
CA GLY A 49 -6.41 -2.16 -9.67
C GLY A 49 -5.50 -1.26 -10.51
N ALA A 50 -4.41 -1.83 -11.06
CA ALA A 50 -3.36 -1.12 -11.79
C ALA A 50 -3.83 -0.48 -13.11
N GLY A 51 -5.01 -0.84 -13.63
CA GLY A 51 -5.48 -0.36 -14.94
C GLY A 51 -6.18 1.00 -14.93
N ASP A 52 -6.44 1.63 -13.76
CA ASP A 52 -7.22 2.88 -13.71
C ASP A 52 -6.91 3.70 -12.45
N GLY A 53 -7.21 5.00 -12.49
CA GLY A 53 -7.18 5.90 -11.34
C GLY A 53 -5.85 5.90 -10.57
N ILE A 54 -5.93 5.86 -9.26
CA ILE A 54 -4.75 5.88 -8.37
C ILE A 54 -3.83 4.69 -8.64
N GLY A 55 -4.37 3.49 -8.86
CA GLY A 55 -3.55 2.29 -9.10
C GLY A 55 -2.71 2.39 -10.36
N ARG A 56 -3.29 2.92 -11.45
CA ARG A 56 -2.55 3.17 -12.71
C ARG A 56 -1.39 4.15 -12.47
N VAL A 57 -1.69 5.29 -11.86
CA VAL A 57 -0.66 6.32 -11.62
C VAL A 57 0.40 5.84 -10.63
N ALA A 58 0.02 5.06 -9.62
CA ALA A 58 0.99 4.44 -8.71
C ALA A 58 1.92 3.46 -9.45
N ALA A 59 1.38 2.62 -10.34
CA ALA A 59 2.18 1.69 -11.13
C ALA A 59 3.22 2.42 -12.00
N LEU A 60 2.77 3.46 -12.74
CA LEU A 60 3.67 4.31 -13.54
C LEU A 60 4.72 5.01 -12.69
N THR A 61 4.31 5.52 -11.52
CA THR A 61 5.22 6.23 -10.62
C THR A 61 6.26 5.29 -10.02
N TYR A 62 5.86 4.10 -9.57
CA TYR A 62 6.82 3.12 -9.04
C TYR A 62 7.83 2.67 -10.11
N ALA A 63 7.36 2.42 -11.33
CA ALA A 63 8.24 2.11 -12.46
C ALA A 63 9.23 3.24 -12.76
N ARG A 64 8.76 4.50 -12.75
CA ARG A 64 9.61 5.68 -12.93
C ARG A 64 10.73 5.77 -11.89
N TYR A 65 10.48 5.36 -10.65
CA TYR A 65 11.48 5.33 -9.57
C TYR A 65 12.28 4.03 -9.50
N GLY A 66 12.22 3.18 -10.54
CA GLY A 66 13.10 2.04 -10.75
C GLY A 66 12.53 0.68 -10.33
N ALA A 67 11.28 0.60 -9.85
CA ALA A 67 10.68 -0.68 -9.50
C ALA A 67 10.32 -1.53 -10.73
N THR A 68 10.36 -2.85 -10.57
CA THR A 68 9.65 -3.79 -11.44
C THR A 68 8.20 -3.89 -10.94
N VAL A 69 7.22 -3.59 -11.80
CA VAL A 69 5.82 -3.53 -11.38
C VAL A 69 5.02 -4.73 -11.89
N LEU A 70 4.31 -5.38 -10.99
CA LEU A 70 3.36 -6.44 -11.30
C LEU A 70 1.94 -5.82 -11.33
N LEU A 71 1.33 -5.80 -12.52
CA LEU A 71 0.07 -5.11 -12.80
C LEU A 71 -1.10 -6.07 -12.62
N LEU A 72 -1.80 -6.02 -11.48
CA LEU A 72 -2.97 -6.85 -11.25
C LEU A 72 -4.28 -6.08 -11.46
N GLY A 73 -5.17 -6.65 -12.27
CA GLY A 73 -6.48 -6.07 -12.54
C GLY A 73 -7.35 -6.98 -13.41
N ARG A 74 -8.65 -6.68 -13.48
CA ARG A 74 -9.62 -7.56 -14.17
C ARG A 74 -9.67 -7.35 -15.70
N THR A 75 -9.24 -6.19 -16.20
CA THR A 75 -9.42 -5.79 -17.60
C THR A 75 -8.07 -5.79 -18.30
N SER A 76 -7.77 -6.83 -19.07
CA SER A 76 -6.47 -7.01 -19.74
C SER A 76 -6.08 -5.81 -20.60
N SER A 77 -6.98 -5.27 -21.42
CA SER A 77 -6.67 -4.12 -22.27
C SER A 77 -6.26 -2.84 -21.51
N LYS A 78 -6.77 -2.66 -20.29
CA LYS A 78 -6.31 -1.55 -19.42
C LYS A 78 -4.93 -1.82 -18.84
N LEU A 79 -4.60 -3.07 -18.55
CA LEU A 79 -3.27 -3.45 -18.08
C LEU A 79 -2.24 -3.34 -19.20
N GLU A 80 -2.59 -3.77 -20.42
CA GLU A 80 -1.77 -3.62 -21.63
C GLU A 80 -1.41 -2.16 -21.87
N TYR A 81 -2.38 -1.26 -21.76
CA TYR A 81 -2.12 0.18 -21.91
C TYR A 81 -1.10 0.70 -20.88
N VAL A 82 -1.21 0.27 -19.62
CA VAL A 82 -0.26 0.67 -18.56
C VAL A 82 1.11 0.01 -18.78
N TYR A 83 1.13 -1.23 -19.23
CA TYR A 83 2.33 -1.95 -19.60
C TYR A 83 3.12 -1.19 -20.66
N ASP A 84 2.48 -0.87 -21.80
CA ASP A 84 3.10 -0.16 -22.92
C ASP A 84 3.57 1.24 -22.48
N GLU A 85 2.82 1.93 -21.61
CA GLU A 85 3.17 3.24 -21.09
C GLU A 85 4.44 3.15 -20.21
N ILE A 86 4.57 2.14 -19.36
CA ILE A 86 5.78 1.92 -18.56
C ILE A 86 7.00 1.69 -19.46
N GLU A 87 6.87 0.85 -20.47
CA GLU A 87 7.98 0.59 -21.42
C GLU A 87 8.34 1.85 -22.23
N SER A 88 7.34 2.60 -22.69
CA SER A 88 7.57 3.84 -23.45
C SER A 88 8.28 4.93 -22.65
N LEU A 89 8.09 4.95 -21.32
CA LEU A 89 8.77 5.86 -20.40
C LEU A 89 10.16 5.36 -19.96
N GLY A 90 10.61 4.22 -20.47
CA GLY A 90 11.91 3.63 -20.14
C GLY A 90 11.95 2.92 -18.77
N GLY A 91 10.79 2.60 -18.21
CA GLY A 91 10.71 1.77 -17.00
C GLY A 91 11.15 0.33 -17.24
N LYS A 92 11.42 -0.41 -16.15
CA LYS A 92 11.67 -1.85 -16.24
C LYS A 92 10.42 -2.55 -16.76
N GLN A 93 10.61 -3.60 -17.55
CA GLN A 93 9.52 -4.39 -18.13
C GLN A 93 8.58 -4.88 -17.01
N PRO A 94 7.30 -4.47 -17.01
CA PRO A 94 6.34 -4.93 -16.01
C PRO A 94 5.80 -6.33 -16.35
N ALA A 95 5.05 -6.93 -15.44
CA ALA A 95 4.29 -8.15 -15.72
C ALA A 95 2.80 -7.92 -15.51
N MET A 96 1.97 -8.47 -16.42
CA MET A 96 0.53 -8.40 -16.30
C MET A 96 -0.03 -9.64 -15.62
N LEU A 97 -0.91 -9.42 -14.65
CA LEU A 97 -1.59 -10.44 -13.87
C LEU A 97 -3.13 -10.22 -13.96
N PRO A 98 -3.76 -10.59 -15.07
CA PRO A 98 -5.20 -10.46 -15.23
C PRO A 98 -5.93 -11.33 -14.20
N MET A 99 -6.63 -10.71 -13.25
CA MET A 99 -7.40 -11.40 -12.20
C MET A 99 -8.62 -10.59 -11.79
N ASN A 100 -9.77 -11.26 -11.71
CA ASN A 100 -10.98 -10.68 -11.16
C ASN A 100 -11.10 -11.03 -9.67
N LEU A 101 -10.80 -10.05 -8.81
CA LEU A 101 -10.81 -10.24 -7.35
C LEU A 101 -12.19 -10.61 -6.78
N GLU A 102 -13.28 -10.30 -7.47
CA GLU A 102 -14.64 -10.68 -7.06
C GLU A 102 -14.82 -12.19 -7.09
N GLY A 103 -14.38 -12.85 -8.16
CA GLY A 103 -14.52 -14.30 -8.34
C GLY A 103 -13.33 -15.11 -7.84
N ALA A 104 -12.20 -14.47 -7.54
CA ALA A 104 -10.98 -15.18 -7.21
C ALA A 104 -11.10 -16.03 -5.94
N THR A 105 -10.57 -17.24 -6.04
CA THR A 105 -10.46 -18.22 -4.94
C THR A 105 -9.09 -18.09 -4.25
N TYR A 106 -8.98 -18.64 -3.05
CA TYR A 106 -7.69 -18.69 -2.34
C TYR A 106 -6.66 -19.56 -3.08
N ALA A 107 -7.09 -20.64 -3.72
CA ALA A 107 -6.21 -21.49 -4.52
C ALA A 107 -5.59 -20.73 -5.72
N GLU A 108 -6.35 -19.84 -6.36
CA GLU A 108 -5.80 -18.98 -7.43
C GLU A 108 -4.80 -17.95 -6.89
N MET A 109 -5.01 -17.44 -5.65
CA MET A 109 -4.02 -16.57 -4.99
C MET A 109 -2.71 -17.32 -4.67
N GLN A 110 -2.81 -18.60 -4.25
CA GLN A 110 -1.64 -19.44 -4.03
C GLN A 110 -0.91 -19.80 -5.35
N GLN A 111 -1.64 -20.02 -6.43
CA GLN A 111 -1.05 -20.21 -7.76
C GLN A 111 -0.32 -18.95 -8.22
N LEU A 112 -0.88 -17.77 -7.94
CA LEU A 112 -0.22 -16.50 -8.23
C LEU A 112 1.07 -16.33 -7.43
N GLU A 113 1.08 -16.70 -6.15
CA GLU A 113 2.31 -16.71 -5.33
C GLU A 113 3.37 -17.60 -5.97
N GLY A 114 3.04 -18.86 -6.30
CA GLY A 114 3.96 -19.77 -6.96
C GLY A 114 4.48 -19.26 -8.31
N LEU A 115 3.65 -18.54 -9.08
CA LEU A 115 4.06 -17.91 -10.34
C LEU A 115 5.06 -16.78 -10.09
N ILE A 116 4.77 -15.88 -9.15
CA ILE A 116 5.67 -14.76 -8.80
C ILE A 116 7.00 -15.31 -8.28
N ASN A 117 6.96 -16.29 -7.40
CA ASN A 117 8.16 -16.93 -6.86
C ASN A 117 9.04 -17.53 -7.96
N LYS A 118 8.42 -18.24 -8.90
CA LYS A 118 9.13 -18.92 -10.00
C LYS A 118 9.73 -17.95 -11.02
N GLU A 119 8.96 -16.96 -11.45
CA GLU A 119 9.31 -16.08 -12.60
C GLU A 119 10.09 -14.83 -12.15
N VAL A 120 9.88 -14.36 -10.93
CA VAL A 120 10.49 -13.12 -10.38
C VAL A 120 11.39 -13.42 -9.19
N GLY A 121 11.00 -14.37 -8.32
CA GLY A 121 11.75 -14.80 -7.14
C GLY A 121 11.74 -13.79 -5.99
N GLN A 122 11.01 -12.67 -6.11
CA GLN A 122 11.06 -11.57 -5.15
C GLN A 122 9.74 -10.78 -5.16
N LEU A 123 9.30 -10.33 -3.98
CA LEU A 123 8.19 -9.39 -3.83
C LEU A 123 8.46 -8.46 -2.65
N ASP A 124 8.77 -7.19 -2.92
CA ASP A 124 9.12 -6.19 -1.89
C ASP A 124 7.93 -5.37 -1.44
N GLY A 125 6.87 -5.34 -2.22
CA GLY A 125 5.71 -4.54 -1.84
C GLY A 125 4.42 -4.91 -2.53
N ILE A 126 3.32 -4.56 -1.86
CA ILE A 126 1.97 -4.62 -2.44
C ILE A 126 1.26 -3.30 -2.18
N LEU A 127 0.68 -2.74 -3.24
CA LEU A 127 -0.34 -1.71 -3.13
C LEU A 127 -1.72 -2.34 -3.38
N HIS A 128 -2.48 -2.54 -2.32
CA HIS A 128 -3.89 -2.90 -2.40
C HIS A 128 -4.74 -1.65 -2.69
N ASN A 129 -4.98 -1.39 -3.97
CA ASN A 129 -5.75 -0.24 -4.42
C ASN A 129 -7.08 -0.64 -5.10
N ALA A 130 -7.20 -1.87 -5.60
CA ALA A 130 -8.45 -2.34 -6.16
C ALA A 130 -9.60 -2.15 -5.17
N GLY A 131 -10.73 -1.67 -5.67
CA GLY A 131 -11.89 -1.45 -4.83
C GLY A 131 -13.16 -1.21 -5.64
N MET A 132 -14.28 -1.44 -4.99
CA MET A 132 -15.63 -1.25 -5.51
C MET A 132 -16.39 -0.33 -4.56
N LEU A 133 -17.06 0.70 -5.10
CA LEU A 133 -17.85 1.66 -4.30
C LEU A 133 -19.16 1.03 -3.78
N GLY A 134 -19.82 0.23 -4.61
CA GLY A 134 -21.16 -0.27 -4.33
C GLY A 134 -22.20 0.84 -4.40
N GLN A 135 -23.27 0.70 -3.61
CA GLN A 135 -24.39 1.63 -3.58
C GLN A 135 -24.20 2.69 -2.48
N LEU A 136 -24.66 3.91 -2.74
CA LEU A 136 -24.77 4.99 -1.77
C LEU A 136 -26.26 5.12 -1.36
N THR A 137 -26.67 4.36 -0.34
CA THR A 137 -28.05 4.21 0.09
C THR A 137 -28.12 3.97 1.61
N PRO A 138 -29.28 4.21 2.26
CA PRO A 138 -29.47 3.78 3.65
C PRO A 138 -29.15 2.30 3.83
N LEU A 139 -28.53 1.94 4.94
CA LEU A 139 -28.07 0.56 5.17
C LEU A 139 -29.24 -0.45 5.18
N GLU A 140 -30.41 -0.03 5.66
CA GLU A 140 -31.63 -0.85 5.67
C GLU A 140 -32.18 -1.18 4.27
N MET A 141 -31.78 -0.39 3.26
CA MET A 141 -32.19 -0.56 1.87
C MET A 141 -31.05 -1.11 0.99
N TYR A 142 -29.93 -1.44 1.60
CA TYR A 142 -28.75 -1.89 0.85
C TYR A 142 -29.00 -3.29 0.28
N ASP A 143 -28.74 -3.45 -1.02
CA ASP A 143 -28.83 -4.76 -1.67
C ASP A 143 -27.79 -5.74 -1.11
N VAL A 144 -28.24 -6.92 -0.67
CA VAL A 144 -27.39 -7.89 0.05
C VAL A 144 -26.30 -8.46 -0.85
N ASP A 145 -26.60 -8.70 -2.13
CA ASP A 145 -25.64 -9.26 -3.08
C ASP A 145 -24.55 -8.23 -3.40
N THR A 146 -24.95 -6.97 -3.64
CA THR A 146 -23.99 -5.86 -3.81
C THR A 146 -23.16 -5.66 -2.55
N PHE A 147 -23.74 -5.79 -1.36
CA PHE A 147 -22.98 -5.73 -0.10
C PHE A 147 -21.89 -6.81 -0.06
N ALA A 148 -22.28 -8.06 -0.37
CA ALA A 148 -21.35 -9.18 -0.38
C ALA A 148 -20.23 -9.00 -1.42
N GLN A 149 -20.55 -8.47 -2.61
CA GLN A 149 -19.58 -8.16 -3.67
C GLN A 149 -18.57 -7.11 -3.21
N VAL A 150 -19.03 -6.01 -2.60
CA VAL A 150 -18.13 -4.96 -2.07
C VAL A 150 -17.21 -5.53 -1.00
N MET A 151 -17.73 -6.28 -0.05
CA MET A 151 -16.92 -6.93 0.99
C MET A 151 -15.93 -7.94 0.39
N LYS A 152 -16.35 -8.71 -0.61
CA LYS A 152 -15.48 -9.67 -1.30
C LYS A 152 -14.31 -8.96 -1.98
N VAL A 153 -14.57 -7.93 -2.79
CA VAL A 153 -13.52 -7.22 -3.54
C VAL A 153 -12.62 -6.41 -2.63
N ASN A 154 -13.19 -5.60 -1.71
CA ASN A 154 -12.42 -4.63 -0.94
C ASN A 154 -11.69 -5.23 0.25
N PHE A 155 -12.22 -6.29 0.87
CA PHE A 155 -11.70 -6.86 2.11
C PHE A 155 -11.29 -8.31 1.96
N THR A 156 -12.21 -9.23 1.62
CA THR A 156 -11.90 -10.67 1.63
C THR A 156 -10.78 -11.02 0.65
N SER A 157 -10.85 -10.49 -0.58
CA SER A 157 -9.80 -10.74 -1.59
C SER A 157 -8.48 -10.07 -1.23
N THR A 158 -8.52 -8.89 -0.59
CA THR A 158 -7.34 -8.20 -0.06
C THR A 158 -6.65 -9.05 1.02
N PHE A 159 -7.44 -9.62 1.96
CA PHE A 159 -6.93 -10.55 2.97
C PHE A 159 -6.31 -11.79 2.32
N MET A 160 -7.05 -12.46 1.43
CA MET A 160 -6.61 -13.70 0.77
C MET A 160 -5.31 -13.49 -0.02
N LEU A 161 -5.21 -12.39 -0.76
CA LEU A 161 -4.02 -12.05 -1.54
C LEU A 161 -2.82 -11.73 -0.63
N THR A 162 -3.04 -10.94 0.43
CA THR A 162 -1.98 -10.65 1.42
C THR A 162 -1.47 -11.94 2.06
N GLN A 163 -2.39 -12.81 2.52
CA GLN A 163 -2.03 -14.06 3.18
C GLN A 163 -1.26 -15.00 2.24
N ALA A 164 -1.69 -15.13 0.99
CA ALA A 164 -1.02 -15.99 0.01
C ALA A 164 0.41 -15.49 -0.32
N LEU A 165 0.59 -14.16 -0.42
CA LEU A 165 1.87 -13.55 -0.78
C LEU A 165 2.77 -13.25 0.43
N LEU A 166 2.27 -13.50 1.66
CA LEU A 166 3.01 -13.22 2.90
C LEU A 166 4.38 -13.90 2.98
N PRO A 167 4.59 -15.14 2.51
CA PRO A 167 5.93 -15.76 2.49
C PRO A 167 6.94 -14.90 1.72
N LEU A 168 6.63 -14.52 0.47
CA LEU A 168 7.52 -13.69 -0.37
C LEU A 168 7.79 -12.33 0.25
N LEU A 169 6.76 -11.70 0.85
CA LEU A 169 6.90 -10.41 1.51
C LEU A 169 7.78 -10.46 2.75
N LYS A 170 7.78 -11.58 3.48
CA LYS A 170 8.64 -11.78 4.66
C LYS A 170 10.09 -12.01 4.30
N ASP A 171 10.36 -12.52 3.10
CA ASP A 171 11.72 -12.74 2.59
C ASP A 171 12.35 -11.43 2.08
N ALA A 172 11.54 -10.40 1.84
CA ALA A 172 12.03 -9.08 1.46
C ALA A 172 12.77 -8.40 2.63
N GLU A 173 13.90 -7.76 2.36
CA GLU A 173 14.68 -7.05 3.37
C GLU A 173 13.86 -5.98 4.11
N ASN A 174 13.07 -5.20 3.36
CA ASN A 174 12.24 -4.10 3.88
C ASN A 174 10.86 -4.10 3.19
N GLY A 175 10.10 -5.18 3.34
CA GLY A 175 8.79 -5.35 2.71
C GLY A 175 7.78 -4.26 3.11
N SER A 176 6.91 -3.85 2.18
CA SER A 176 5.86 -2.85 2.43
C SER A 176 4.52 -3.24 1.83
N VAL A 177 3.49 -3.28 2.66
CA VAL A 177 2.10 -3.50 2.24
C VAL A 177 1.29 -2.24 2.53
N ILE A 178 0.73 -1.65 1.48
CA ILE A 178 -0.11 -0.46 1.56
C ILE A 178 -1.54 -0.83 1.19
N PHE A 179 -2.46 -0.51 2.08
CA PHE A 179 -3.90 -0.66 1.83
C PHE A 179 -4.50 0.72 1.55
N THR A 180 -5.19 0.87 0.43
CA THR A 180 -5.96 2.09 0.15
C THR A 180 -7.23 2.07 0.98
N SER A 181 -7.28 2.94 1.99
CA SER A 181 -8.46 3.22 2.81
C SER A 181 -9.24 4.43 2.27
N SER A 182 -9.96 5.10 3.11
CA SER A 182 -10.80 6.26 2.81
C SER A 182 -11.14 7.00 4.09
N THR A 183 -11.51 8.28 3.99
CA THR A 183 -12.07 9.02 5.12
C THR A 183 -13.25 8.31 5.80
N VAL A 184 -14.05 7.55 5.02
CA VAL A 184 -15.17 6.77 5.58
C VAL A 184 -14.76 5.43 6.21
N GLY A 185 -13.51 5.01 6.04
CA GLY A 185 -12.92 3.91 6.80
C GLY A 185 -12.65 4.33 8.25
N THR A 186 -12.02 5.48 8.45
CA THR A 186 -11.76 6.02 9.78
C THR A 186 -13.00 6.67 10.42
N HIS A 187 -13.81 7.40 9.62
CA HIS A 187 -15.01 8.12 10.07
C HIS A 187 -16.22 7.72 9.21
N PRO A 188 -16.89 6.61 9.52
CA PRO A 188 -18.05 6.14 8.75
C PRO A 188 -19.18 7.16 8.76
N ARG A 189 -19.92 7.22 7.63
CA ARG A 189 -21.02 8.15 7.44
C ARG A 189 -22.25 7.43 6.88
N ALA A 190 -23.43 7.99 7.15
CA ALA A 190 -24.68 7.53 6.54
C ALA A 190 -24.55 7.42 5.00
N PHE A 191 -25.22 6.46 4.43
CA PHE A 191 -25.28 6.12 3.00
C PHE A 191 -24.02 5.46 2.40
N TRP A 192 -22.93 5.28 3.14
CA TRP A 192 -21.69 4.67 2.63
C TRP A 192 -21.59 3.15 2.87
N GLY A 193 -22.55 2.57 3.56
CA GLY A 193 -22.82 1.14 3.78
C GLY A 193 -21.59 0.22 3.68
N ALA A 194 -21.64 -0.72 2.75
CA ALA A 194 -20.61 -1.74 2.57
C ALA A 194 -19.21 -1.15 2.31
N TYR A 195 -19.12 -0.03 1.56
CA TYR A 195 -17.84 0.59 1.28
C TYR A 195 -17.13 1.07 2.57
N ALA A 196 -17.84 1.80 3.43
CA ALA A 196 -17.27 2.27 4.70
C ALA A 196 -16.86 1.10 5.59
N LEU A 197 -17.73 0.09 5.73
CA LEU A 197 -17.45 -1.12 6.52
C LEU A 197 -16.25 -1.89 5.97
N SER A 198 -16.13 -2.01 4.65
CA SER A 198 -14.98 -2.69 4.04
C SER A 198 -13.67 -1.95 4.31
N LYS A 199 -13.67 -0.61 4.31
CA LYS A 199 -12.47 0.19 4.59
C LYS A 199 -12.10 0.18 6.09
N GLN A 200 -13.08 0.17 7.00
CA GLN A 200 -12.83 -0.08 8.43
C GLN A 200 -12.20 -1.46 8.67
N ALA A 201 -12.74 -2.49 8.01
CA ALA A 201 -12.20 -3.85 8.12
C ALA A 201 -10.75 -3.93 7.61
N VAL A 202 -10.42 -3.21 6.54
CA VAL A 202 -9.04 -3.13 6.01
C VAL A 202 -8.10 -2.42 7.00
N GLU A 203 -8.52 -1.33 7.63
CA GLU A 203 -7.72 -0.64 8.65
C GLU A 203 -7.46 -1.57 9.85
N GLY A 204 -8.49 -2.24 10.37
CA GLY A 204 -8.33 -3.22 11.46
C GLY A 204 -7.43 -4.41 11.08
N MET A 205 -7.53 -4.88 9.84
CA MET A 205 -6.66 -5.95 9.33
C MET A 205 -5.19 -5.49 9.27
N SER A 206 -4.93 -4.26 8.82
CA SER A 206 -3.60 -3.67 8.81
C SER A 206 -2.96 -3.63 10.20
N ASP A 207 -3.75 -3.25 11.22
CA ASP A 207 -3.29 -3.23 12.61
C ASP A 207 -2.95 -4.62 13.12
N ILE A 208 -3.79 -5.62 12.84
CA ILE A 208 -3.55 -7.02 13.24
C ILE A 208 -2.26 -7.53 12.61
N PHE A 209 -2.08 -7.40 11.29
CA PHE A 209 -0.84 -7.80 10.62
C PHE A 209 0.38 -7.09 11.20
N THR A 210 0.27 -5.80 11.51
CA THR A 210 1.36 -5.05 12.14
C THR A 210 1.74 -5.65 13.49
N GLN A 211 0.76 -5.88 14.38
CA GLN A 211 1.00 -6.43 15.71
C GLN A 211 1.63 -7.84 15.66
N GLU A 212 1.19 -8.67 14.71
CA GLU A 212 1.69 -10.04 14.53
C GLU A 212 3.11 -10.11 13.96
N THR A 213 3.54 -9.12 13.17
CA THR A 213 4.79 -9.18 12.41
C THR A 213 5.89 -8.25 12.88
N GLN A 214 5.57 -7.16 13.59
CA GLN A 214 6.51 -6.09 13.92
C GLN A 214 7.75 -6.52 14.72
N ASN A 215 7.66 -7.61 15.48
CA ASN A 215 8.76 -8.10 16.31
C ASN A 215 9.54 -9.24 15.66
N THR A 216 9.11 -9.72 14.49
CA THR A 216 9.69 -10.91 13.84
C THR A 216 10.16 -10.66 12.42
N THR A 217 9.73 -9.56 11.80
CA THR A 217 10.08 -9.20 10.42
C THR A 217 10.28 -7.70 10.25
N ASN A 218 10.88 -7.30 9.12
CA ASN A 218 10.94 -5.90 8.70
C ASN A 218 9.72 -5.48 7.85
N LEU A 219 8.76 -6.37 7.66
CA LEU A 219 7.55 -6.11 6.90
C LEU A 219 6.68 -5.04 7.56
N ARG A 220 6.24 -4.08 6.78
CA ARG A 220 5.42 -2.94 7.22
C ARG A 220 4.03 -3.03 6.60
N PHE A 221 3.01 -2.79 7.42
CA PHE A 221 1.63 -2.65 6.97
C PHE A 221 1.15 -1.26 7.32
N ASN A 222 0.64 -0.54 6.33
CA ASN A 222 0.07 0.80 6.54
C ASN A 222 -1.18 0.99 5.66
N CYS A 223 -2.07 1.84 6.10
CA CYS A 223 -3.20 2.30 5.31
C CYS A 223 -2.93 3.69 4.75
N VAL A 224 -3.44 3.98 3.57
CA VAL A 224 -3.44 5.31 2.98
C VAL A 224 -4.88 5.76 2.74
N ASN A 225 -5.25 6.89 3.32
CA ASN A 225 -6.44 7.64 2.95
C ASN A 225 -6.04 8.67 1.88
N PRO A 226 -6.38 8.44 0.60
CA PRO A 226 -5.99 9.34 -0.49
C PRO A 226 -6.74 10.68 -0.48
N GLY A 227 -7.81 10.79 0.32
CA GLY A 227 -8.70 11.96 0.30
C GLY A 227 -9.55 12.06 -0.96
N GLY A 228 -10.07 13.25 -1.23
CA GLY A 228 -10.83 13.55 -2.44
C GLY A 228 -9.91 13.63 -3.66
N THR A 229 -9.78 12.53 -4.40
CA THR A 229 -8.89 12.43 -5.56
C THR A 229 -9.70 12.28 -6.85
N ARG A 230 -9.28 12.96 -7.92
CA ARG A 230 -9.93 12.96 -9.24
C ARG A 230 -9.83 11.58 -9.89
N THR A 231 -10.88 10.77 -9.72
CA THR A 231 -10.99 9.41 -10.25
C THR A 231 -12.42 9.14 -10.72
N ASN A 232 -12.60 8.12 -11.55
CA ASN A 232 -13.93 7.66 -11.96
C ASN A 232 -14.79 7.26 -10.75
N MET A 233 -14.22 6.61 -9.74
CA MET A 233 -14.94 6.26 -8.51
C MET A 233 -15.42 7.50 -7.77
N ARG A 234 -14.60 8.55 -7.69
CA ARG A 234 -14.99 9.82 -7.05
C ARG A 234 -16.13 10.51 -7.81
N ALA A 235 -16.07 10.54 -9.14
CA ALA A 235 -17.12 11.11 -9.96
C ALA A 235 -18.46 10.38 -9.79
N HIS A 236 -18.45 9.07 -9.63
CA HIS A 236 -19.67 8.28 -9.31
C HIS A 236 -20.19 8.58 -7.90
N ALA A 237 -19.31 8.75 -6.91
CA ALA A 237 -19.72 9.04 -5.53
C ALA A 237 -20.27 10.47 -5.36
N TYR A 238 -19.77 11.41 -6.14
CA TYR A 238 -20.13 12.83 -6.08
C TYR A 238 -20.35 13.44 -7.47
N PRO A 239 -21.48 13.11 -8.15
CA PRO A 239 -21.71 13.54 -9.53
C PRO A 239 -21.76 15.08 -9.74
N GLY A 240 -22.11 15.80 -8.67
CA GLY A 240 -22.18 17.28 -8.70
C GLY A 240 -20.88 18.00 -8.35
N GLU A 241 -19.82 17.27 -8.01
CA GLU A 241 -18.53 17.86 -7.64
C GLU A 241 -17.70 18.19 -8.89
N SER A 242 -17.12 19.40 -8.94
CA SER A 242 -16.23 19.75 -10.05
C SER A 242 -14.95 18.93 -9.99
N PRO A 243 -14.60 18.17 -11.02
CA PRO A 243 -13.32 17.45 -11.05
C PRO A 243 -12.09 18.36 -10.91
N MET A 244 -12.22 19.64 -11.31
CA MET A 244 -11.14 20.62 -11.25
C MET A 244 -10.84 21.11 -9.84
N SER A 245 -11.74 20.89 -8.87
CA SER A 245 -11.51 21.21 -7.47
C SER A 245 -10.76 20.11 -6.72
N LEU A 246 -10.51 18.98 -7.37
CA LEU A 246 -9.87 17.81 -6.77
C LEU A 246 -8.40 17.71 -7.20
N LYS A 247 -7.55 17.27 -6.29
CA LYS A 247 -6.20 16.83 -6.63
C LYS A 247 -6.26 15.64 -7.59
N THR A 248 -5.29 15.58 -8.50
CA THR A 248 -5.12 14.41 -9.37
C THR A 248 -4.46 13.26 -8.62
N PRO A 249 -4.50 12.02 -9.14
CA PRO A 249 -3.72 10.93 -8.56
C PRO A 249 -2.22 11.24 -8.47
N GLU A 250 -1.66 11.96 -9.46
CA GLU A 250 -0.24 12.35 -9.50
C GLU A 250 0.14 13.24 -8.31
N ASP A 251 -0.76 14.14 -7.88
CA ASP A 251 -0.53 15.09 -6.78
C ASP A 251 -0.35 14.41 -5.40
N ILE A 252 -0.72 13.14 -5.29
CA ILE A 252 -0.66 12.41 -4.03
C ILE A 252 0.38 11.27 -4.02
N MET A 253 1.12 11.08 -5.11
CA MET A 253 2.06 9.95 -5.24
C MET A 253 3.25 10.04 -4.31
N ALA A 254 3.64 11.22 -3.86
CA ALA A 254 4.75 11.38 -2.91
C ALA A 254 4.59 10.47 -1.68
N GLY A 255 3.40 10.42 -1.08
CA GLY A 255 3.11 9.57 0.06
C GLY A 255 3.16 8.06 -0.27
N TYR A 256 2.67 7.67 -1.44
CA TYR A 256 2.74 6.27 -1.89
C TYR A 256 4.18 5.82 -2.14
N VAL A 257 5.01 6.66 -2.76
CA VAL A 257 6.44 6.37 -2.98
C VAL A 257 7.19 6.31 -1.64
N CYS A 258 6.94 7.27 -0.75
CA CYS A 258 7.53 7.27 0.59
C CYS A 258 7.28 5.94 1.32
N LEU A 259 6.01 5.53 1.43
CA LEU A 259 5.63 4.31 2.15
C LEU A 259 6.13 3.02 1.48
N MET A 260 6.33 3.03 0.17
CA MET A 260 6.85 1.87 -0.57
C MET A 260 8.39 1.80 -0.54
N SER A 261 9.06 2.93 -0.31
CA SER A 261 10.53 3.03 -0.25
C SER A 261 11.09 2.73 1.14
N ASP A 262 12.41 2.62 1.24
CA ASP A 262 13.10 2.45 2.51
C ASP A 262 13.11 3.72 3.37
N ALA A 263 12.71 4.86 2.84
CA ALA A 263 12.55 6.10 3.61
C ALA A 263 11.55 5.94 4.77
N SER A 264 10.59 5.02 4.64
CA SER A 264 9.55 4.76 5.66
C SER A 264 9.85 3.56 6.57
N ILE A 265 11.11 3.09 6.63
CA ILE A 265 11.52 2.09 7.62
C ILE A 265 11.16 2.61 9.02
N GLY A 266 10.37 1.81 9.77
CA GLY A 266 9.84 2.22 11.07
C GLY A 266 8.42 2.80 11.06
N VAL A 267 7.86 3.16 9.90
CA VAL A 267 6.44 3.54 9.78
C VAL A 267 5.58 2.29 9.64
N ARG A 268 4.82 1.95 10.69
CA ARG A 268 3.99 0.73 10.74
C ARG A 268 2.67 1.01 11.45
N GLY A 269 1.59 0.34 11.03
CA GLY A 269 0.27 0.44 11.65
C GLY A 269 -0.36 1.83 11.53
N GLN A 270 0.02 2.63 10.53
CA GLN A 270 -0.49 3.99 10.38
C GLN A 270 -1.59 4.05 9.34
N VAL A 271 -2.57 4.92 9.59
CA VAL A 271 -3.54 5.38 8.58
C VAL A 271 -3.11 6.77 8.15
N VAL A 272 -2.35 6.84 7.05
CA VAL A 272 -1.78 8.10 6.57
C VAL A 272 -2.78 8.85 5.70
N GLU A 273 -3.20 10.03 6.14
CA GLU A 273 -4.05 10.92 5.34
C GLU A 273 -3.20 11.77 4.40
N LEU A 274 -3.40 11.63 3.07
CA LEU A 274 -2.65 12.40 2.07
C LEU A 274 -3.24 13.78 1.80
N GLN A 275 -4.49 14.00 2.15
CA GLN A 275 -5.20 15.26 2.00
C GLN A 275 -6.00 15.56 3.28
N PRO A 276 -5.35 15.87 4.42
CA PRO A 276 -6.06 16.24 5.63
C PRO A 276 -6.90 17.50 5.37
N LYS A 277 -8.03 17.62 6.02
CA LYS A 277 -8.77 18.89 6.08
C LYS A 277 -8.15 19.72 7.20
N ASP A 278 -7.91 20.97 6.89
CA ASP A 278 -7.54 21.99 7.88
C ASP A 278 -8.67 22.19 8.90
#